data_faead50f9cc55d7fdf08fdc515c3551d
#
_entry.id   faead50f9cc55d7fdf08fdc515c3551d
#
_cell.length_a   1.000
_cell.length_b   1.000
_cell.length_c   1.000
_cell.angle_alpha   90.00
_cell.angle_beta   90.00
_cell.angle_gamma   90.00
#
_symmetry.space_group_name_H-M   'P 1'
#
loop_
_entity.id
_entity.type
_entity.pdbx_description
1 polymer ?
#
loop_
_entity_poly.entity_id
_entity_poly.type
_entity_poly.pdbx_seq_one_letter_code
_entity_poly.pdbx_strand_id
1 'polypeptide(L)'
;MFEETIENISQFTRPMHTITRSYGGMISPGTATFFFVNDHGVAITCKHIADLILAAENINQGFSKFKAEKDQLSKDAKFARNIKGLELKYKYSNETTVQIKNNFLNCFDKINQIVCHIHPTLDLAILEFKGFDRIHYNSYASFVKDNNKIKQGKYLCRLGFPFPEFNNFAHNSVTDDIEWTNAGNANSPTFPIDGIITRFVADITNGITGIEMSTPGLRGQSGGPLFDSEGRIYGMQFATNHLHLGFDIKEREIIHDGKKSKVSNYPFLHVGLCVHVEKIKEFLREHKINFREE
;
A
#
# COMPACT_ATOMS: atom_id res chain seq x y z
N MET A 1 4.21 -23.21 -14.12
CA MET A 1 2.90 -23.13 -13.40
C MET A 1 2.42 -21.68 -13.32
N PHE A 2 3.22 -20.75 -12.73
CA PHE A 2 2.92 -19.31 -12.73
C PHE A 2 3.95 -18.46 -13.47
N GLU A 3 4.97 -19.01 -14.05
CA GLU A 3 6.11 -18.30 -14.66
C GLU A 3 5.64 -17.27 -15.69
N GLU A 4 5.05 -17.73 -16.79
CA GLU A 4 4.50 -16.86 -17.83
C GLU A 4 3.37 -15.95 -17.33
N THR A 5 2.56 -16.47 -16.38
CA THR A 5 1.45 -15.72 -15.82
C THR A 5 1.95 -14.53 -14.99
N ILE A 6 3.00 -14.70 -14.19
CA ILE A 6 3.63 -13.63 -13.42
C ILE A 6 4.16 -12.54 -14.33
N GLU A 7 4.80 -12.91 -15.45
CA GLU A 7 5.26 -11.96 -16.47
C GLU A 7 4.09 -11.13 -17.03
N ASN A 8 2.98 -11.79 -17.37
CA ASN A 8 1.79 -11.12 -17.90
C ASN A 8 1.13 -10.20 -16.85
N ILE A 9 0.97 -10.66 -15.62
CA ILE A 9 0.40 -9.88 -14.50
C ILE A 9 1.30 -8.68 -14.18
N SER A 10 2.61 -8.82 -14.28
CA SER A 10 3.58 -7.73 -14.06
C SER A 10 3.42 -6.58 -15.07
N GLN A 11 2.86 -6.85 -16.25
CA GLN A 11 2.66 -5.81 -17.27
C GLN A 11 1.66 -4.74 -16.88
N PHE A 12 0.75 -5.02 -15.95
CA PHE A 12 -0.26 -4.08 -15.48
C PHE A 12 -0.28 -3.89 -13.96
N THR A 13 0.60 -4.58 -13.22
CA THR A 13 0.78 -4.38 -11.78
C THR A 13 1.96 -3.44 -11.55
N ARG A 14 1.76 -2.42 -10.70
CA ARG A 14 2.76 -1.35 -10.49
C ARG A 14 2.97 -1.07 -9.02
N PRO A 15 4.19 -0.67 -8.64
CA PRO A 15 4.45 -0.11 -7.31
C PRO A 15 4.03 1.36 -7.24
N MET A 16 3.49 1.74 -6.10
CA MET A 16 3.52 3.10 -5.62
C MET A 16 4.68 3.23 -4.64
N HIS A 17 5.66 4.05 -4.94
CA HIS A 17 6.72 4.41 -4.01
C HIS A 17 6.30 5.60 -3.18
N THR A 18 6.52 5.54 -1.90
CA THR A 18 6.24 6.64 -0.97
C THR A 18 7.47 6.92 -0.15
N ILE A 19 7.82 8.20 -0.02
CA ILE A 19 8.77 8.66 0.98
C ILE A 19 8.03 9.52 1.99
N THR A 20 8.24 9.24 3.27
CA THR A 20 7.69 10.02 4.38
C THR A 20 8.81 10.63 5.18
N ARG A 21 8.62 11.86 5.68
CA ARG A 21 9.55 12.50 6.60
C ARG A 21 8.85 12.85 7.89
N SER A 22 9.44 12.47 9.00
CA SER A 22 9.00 12.90 10.32
C SER A 22 9.54 14.30 10.66
N TYR A 23 8.92 14.98 11.61
CA TYR A 23 9.38 16.28 12.12
C TYR A 23 10.80 16.20 12.71
N GLY A 24 11.13 15.06 13.32
CA GLY A 24 12.49 14.74 13.81
C GLY A 24 13.53 14.48 12.70
N GLY A 25 13.13 14.55 11.41
CA GLY A 25 14.03 14.44 10.26
C GLY A 25 14.23 13.02 9.73
N MET A 26 13.64 11.98 10.33
CA MET A 26 13.73 10.61 9.82
C MET A 26 12.96 10.49 8.50
N ILE A 27 13.63 9.99 7.46
CA ILE A 27 13.01 9.69 6.16
C ILE A 27 12.85 8.18 6.06
N SER A 28 11.63 7.75 5.72
CA SER A 28 11.29 6.33 5.59
C SER A 28 10.70 6.05 4.21
N PRO A 29 11.33 5.18 3.40
CA PRO A 29 10.74 4.68 2.17
C PRO A 29 9.67 3.64 2.47
N GLY A 30 8.66 3.57 1.61
CA GLY A 30 7.59 2.58 1.65
C GLY A 30 7.11 2.24 0.25
N THR A 31 6.50 1.07 0.12
CA THR A 31 5.88 0.62 -1.13
C THR A 31 4.42 0.24 -0.89
N ALA A 32 3.63 0.35 -1.93
CA ALA A 32 2.31 -0.25 -2.06
C ALA A 32 2.14 -0.78 -3.48
N THR A 33 1.11 -1.56 -3.70
CA THR A 33 0.82 -2.14 -5.01
C THR A 33 -0.53 -1.65 -5.51
N PHE A 34 -0.68 -1.55 -6.83
CA PHE A 34 -1.95 -1.37 -7.52
C PHE A 34 -1.87 -2.04 -8.89
N PHE A 35 -3.02 -2.32 -9.49
CA PHE A 35 -3.07 -2.92 -10.82
C PHE A 35 -4.15 -2.27 -11.69
N PHE A 36 -3.83 -2.09 -12.97
CA PHE A 36 -4.73 -1.46 -13.94
C PHE A 36 -5.83 -2.42 -14.39
N VAL A 37 -7.06 -1.88 -14.56
CA VAL A 37 -8.24 -2.64 -14.98
C VAL A 37 -8.70 -2.31 -16.40
N ASN A 38 -8.15 -1.26 -16.99
CA ASN A 38 -8.39 -0.87 -18.38
C ASN A 38 -7.25 0.03 -18.90
N ASP A 39 -7.36 0.45 -20.17
CA ASP A 39 -6.43 1.35 -20.87
C ASP A 39 -6.73 2.85 -20.68
N HIS A 40 -7.66 3.18 -19.77
CA HIS A 40 -8.06 4.56 -19.50
C HIS A 40 -7.47 5.12 -18.18
N GLY A 41 -6.43 4.48 -17.65
CA GLY A 41 -5.77 4.93 -16.43
C GLY A 41 -6.55 4.64 -15.15
N VAL A 42 -7.36 3.58 -15.15
CA VAL A 42 -8.09 3.17 -13.94
C VAL A 42 -7.40 1.97 -13.30
N ALA A 43 -7.14 2.07 -12.01
CA ALA A 43 -6.48 1.01 -11.23
C ALA A 43 -7.21 0.72 -9.93
N ILE A 44 -6.96 -0.47 -9.39
CA ILE A 44 -7.45 -0.94 -8.09
C ILE A 44 -6.29 -0.96 -7.09
N THR A 45 -6.58 -0.53 -5.87
CA THR A 45 -5.69 -0.64 -4.70
C THR A 45 -6.50 -0.73 -3.40
N CYS A 46 -5.81 -0.77 -2.26
CA CYS A 46 -6.45 -0.72 -0.95
C CYS A 46 -6.92 0.70 -0.60
N LYS A 47 -8.00 0.78 0.20
CA LYS A 47 -8.48 2.04 0.78
C LYS A 47 -7.39 2.75 1.57
N HIS A 48 -6.69 2.05 2.48
CA HIS A 48 -5.64 2.65 3.30
C HIS A 48 -4.50 3.26 2.47
N ILE A 49 -4.26 2.77 1.24
CA ILE A 49 -3.29 3.35 0.30
C ILE A 49 -3.86 4.62 -0.35
N ALA A 50 -5.12 4.59 -0.78
CA ALA A 50 -5.79 5.78 -1.31
C ALA A 50 -5.90 6.89 -0.24
N ASP A 51 -6.20 6.54 1.02
CA ASP A 51 -6.22 7.47 2.14
C ASP A 51 -4.84 8.14 2.34
N LEU A 52 -3.73 7.41 2.18
CA LEU A 52 -2.37 7.97 2.22
C LEU A 52 -2.13 8.97 1.08
N ILE A 53 -2.60 8.67 -0.13
CA ILE A 53 -2.50 9.58 -1.29
C ILE A 53 -3.25 10.88 -0.98
N LEU A 54 -4.50 10.78 -0.50
CA LEU A 54 -5.34 11.92 -0.18
C LEU A 54 -4.79 12.75 0.99
N ALA A 55 -4.20 12.11 1.99
CA ALA A 55 -3.61 12.79 3.15
C ALA A 55 -2.34 13.57 2.80
N ALA A 56 -1.59 13.14 1.78
CA ALA A 56 -0.28 13.69 1.45
C ALA A 56 -0.32 15.20 1.19
N GLU A 57 -1.31 15.69 0.43
CA GLU A 57 -1.45 17.10 0.11
C GLU A 57 -1.67 17.94 1.37
N ASN A 58 -2.60 17.55 2.23
CA ASN A 58 -2.91 18.26 3.47
C ASN A 58 -1.72 18.30 4.43
N ILE A 59 -1.00 17.17 4.56
CA ILE A 59 0.20 17.08 5.40
C ILE A 59 1.29 18.02 4.88
N ASN A 60 1.57 17.99 3.59
CA ASN A 60 2.58 18.84 2.96
C ASN A 60 2.24 20.32 3.06
N GLN A 61 0.96 20.69 2.84
CA GLN A 61 0.48 22.07 3.01
C GLN A 61 0.58 22.54 4.46
N GLY A 62 0.23 21.65 5.43
CA GLY A 62 0.38 21.93 6.86
C GLY A 62 1.83 22.26 7.23
N PHE A 63 2.78 21.48 6.73
CA PHE A 63 4.20 21.74 6.97
C PHE A 63 4.71 23.01 6.29
N SER A 64 4.24 23.31 5.09
CA SER A 64 4.56 24.57 4.40
C SER A 64 4.09 25.80 5.19
N LYS A 65 2.88 25.76 5.76
CA LYS A 65 2.36 26.80 6.65
C LYS A 65 3.19 26.93 7.92
N PHE A 66 3.54 25.81 8.54
CA PHE A 66 4.41 25.79 9.72
C PHE A 66 5.76 26.46 9.42
N LYS A 67 6.41 26.12 8.29
CA LYS A 67 7.68 26.75 7.88
C LYS A 67 7.53 28.27 7.70
N ALA A 68 6.49 28.70 7.00
CA ALA A 68 6.22 30.14 6.80
C ALA A 68 6.02 30.90 8.11
N GLU A 69 5.27 30.32 9.07
CA GLU A 69 5.10 30.94 10.40
C GLU A 69 6.42 30.94 11.21
N LYS A 70 7.20 29.86 11.13
CA LYS A 70 8.51 29.76 11.77
C LYS A 70 9.49 30.81 11.28
N ASP A 71 9.51 31.07 9.96
CA ASP A 71 10.39 32.07 9.34
C ASP A 71 10.05 33.51 9.73
N GLN A 72 8.80 33.76 10.16
CA GLN A 72 8.34 35.07 10.67
C GLN A 72 8.70 35.30 12.15
N LEU A 73 9.15 34.25 12.88
CA LEU A 73 9.53 34.41 14.28
C LEU A 73 10.81 35.25 14.41
N SER A 74 10.78 36.23 15.33
CA SER A 74 11.98 37.00 15.70
C SER A 74 13.08 36.07 16.24
N LYS A 75 14.29 36.19 15.72
CA LYS A 75 15.47 35.42 16.15
C LYS A 75 16.11 36.03 17.42
N ASP A 76 15.30 36.28 18.43
CA ASP A 76 15.70 36.87 19.73
C ASP A 76 15.83 35.74 20.81
N ALA A 77 16.07 36.16 22.07
CA ALA A 77 16.20 35.24 23.21
C ALA A 77 14.93 34.38 23.46
N LYS A 78 13.77 34.74 22.89
CA LYS A 78 12.52 34.00 23.02
C LYS A 78 12.27 33.01 21.87
N PHE A 79 13.16 32.96 20.88
CA PHE A 79 12.99 32.16 19.67
C PHE A 79 12.69 30.68 19.98
N ALA A 80 13.48 30.07 20.88
CA ALA A 80 13.27 28.66 21.25
C ALA A 80 11.90 28.41 21.91
N ARG A 81 11.42 29.36 22.73
CA ARG A 81 10.08 29.29 23.36
C ARG A 81 8.97 29.45 22.30
N ASN A 82 9.17 30.36 21.36
CA ASN A 82 8.19 30.62 20.30
C ASN A 82 8.07 29.43 19.35
N ILE A 83 9.19 28.75 19.02
CA ILE A 83 9.17 27.49 18.26
C ILE A 83 8.37 26.42 18.99
N LYS A 84 8.61 26.20 20.31
CA LYS A 84 7.83 25.23 21.09
C LYS A 84 6.33 25.54 21.08
N GLY A 85 5.96 26.82 21.16
CA GLY A 85 4.57 27.26 21.02
C GLY A 85 3.98 26.90 19.66
N LEU A 86 4.78 27.06 18.59
CA LEU A 86 4.37 26.71 17.23
C LEU A 86 4.24 25.19 17.04
N GLU A 87 5.19 24.41 17.55
CA GLU A 87 5.13 22.96 17.57
C GLU A 87 3.86 22.43 18.28
N LEU A 88 3.49 23.02 19.41
CA LEU A 88 2.25 22.71 20.12
C LEU A 88 1.00 23.06 19.29
N LYS A 89 0.99 24.24 18.63
CA LYS A 89 -0.10 24.67 17.74
C LYS A 89 -0.35 23.66 16.63
N TYR A 90 0.72 23.16 15.99
CA TYR A 90 0.66 22.19 14.89
C TYR A 90 0.64 20.74 15.36
N LYS A 91 0.75 20.49 16.67
CA LYS A 91 0.84 19.15 17.28
C LYS A 91 2.01 18.33 16.75
N TYR A 92 3.15 18.97 16.51
CA TYR A 92 4.34 18.31 16.01
C TYR A 92 5.18 17.74 17.16
N SER A 93 5.52 16.47 17.00
CA SER A 93 6.52 15.74 17.80
C SER A 93 7.55 15.13 16.84
N ASN A 94 8.65 14.63 17.35
CA ASN A 94 9.69 14.02 16.51
C ASN A 94 9.17 12.92 15.56
N GLU A 95 8.11 12.21 15.96
CA GLU A 95 7.51 11.11 15.20
C GLU A 95 6.41 11.57 14.22
N THR A 96 5.93 12.82 14.35
CA THR A 96 4.85 13.33 13.50
C THR A 96 5.31 13.39 12.04
N THR A 97 4.60 12.70 11.14
CA THR A 97 4.85 12.81 9.70
C THR A 97 4.47 14.19 9.21
N VAL A 98 5.41 14.90 8.61
CA VAL A 98 5.25 16.28 8.13
C VAL A 98 5.33 16.40 6.62
N GLN A 99 5.90 15.40 5.94
CA GLN A 99 5.98 15.37 4.47
C GLN A 99 5.71 13.95 3.96
N ILE A 100 4.98 13.87 2.85
CA ILE A 100 4.72 12.62 2.12
C ILE A 100 4.83 12.93 0.63
N LYS A 101 5.66 12.16 -0.10
CA LYS A 101 5.72 12.23 -1.56
C LYS A 101 5.53 10.85 -2.16
N ASN A 102 4.61 10.76 -3.09
CA ASN A 102 4.27 9.54 -3.81
C ASN A 102 4.82 9.59 -5.23
N ASN A 103 5.25 8.44 -5.73
CA ASN A 103 5.69 8.26 -7.12
C ASN A 103 5.04 6.98 -7.69
N PHE A 104 4.41 7.11 -8.85
CA PHE A 104 3.72 6.03 -9.58
C PHE A 104 4.61 5.56 -10.73
N LEU A 105 5.40 4.53 -10.45
CA LEU A 105 6.48 4.12 -11.32
C LEU A 105 5.99 3.49 -12.61
N ASN A 106 6.55 3.91 -13.75
CA ASN A 106 6.30 3.32 -15.08
C ASN A 106 4.81 3.22 -15.44
N CYS A 107 4.02 4.23 -15.08
CA CYS A 107 2.59 4.26 -15.37
C CYS A 107 2.27 5.21 -16.52
N PHE A 108 2.77 6.43 -16.45
CA PHE A 108 2.42 7.51 -17.37
C PHE A 108 3.60 8.47 -17.52
N ASP A 109 3.67 9.19 -18.67
CA ASP A 109 4.65 10.26 -18.85
C ASP A 109 4.38 11.44 -17.90
N LYS A 110 3.09 11.74 -17.66
CA LYS A 110 2.64 12.86 -16.85
C LYS A 110 1.29 12.53 -16.23
N ILE A 111 1.07 12.98 -15.02
CA ILE A 111 -0.21 12.85 -14.32
C ILE A 111 -0.58 14.23 -13.81
N ASN A 112 -1.78 14.73 -14.17
CA ASN A 112 -2.27 16.00 -13.67
C ASN A 112 -3.12 15.85 -12.41
N GLN A 113 -3.88 14.75 -12.31
CA GLN A 113 -4.81 14.51 -11.21
C GLN A 113 -4.98 13.01 -10.96
N ILE A 114 -5.21 12.66 -9.71
CA ILE A 114 -5.65 11.34 -9.27
C ILE A 114 -6.98 11.52 -8.55
N VAL A 115 -8.03 10.85 -9.03
CA VAL A 115 -9.32 10.78 -8.35
C VAL A 115 -9.39 9.44 -7.63
N CYS A 116 -9.65 9.48 -6.33
CA CYS A 116 -9.78 8.29 -5.50
C CYS A 116 -11.25 8.05 -5.15
N HIS A 117 -11.78 6.88 -5.52
CA HIS A 117 -13.08 6.42 -5.05
C HIS A 117 -12.85 5.40 -3.94
N ILE A 118 -13.39 5.68 -2.76
CA ILE A 118 -13.16 4.89 -1.55
C ILE A 118 -14.39 4.02 -1.27
N HIS A 119 -14.20 2.71 -1.16
CA HIS A 119 -15.30 1.82 -0.77
C HIS A 119 -15.71 2.10 0.69
N PRO A 120 -17.02 2.19 0.99
CA PRO A 120 -17.48 2.63 2.31
C PRO A 120 -17.09 1.69 3.45
N THR A 121 -17.04 0.38 3.21
CA THR A 121 -16.85 -0.63 4.27
C THR A 121 -15.65 -1.55 4.05
N LEU A 122 -15.22 -1.78 2.81
CA LEU A 122 -14.08 -2.65 2.49
C LEU A 122 -12.79 -1.85 2.35
N ASP A 123 -11.67 -2.50 2.58
CA ASP A 123 -10.34 -1.93 2.29
C ASP A 123 -10.05 -2.00 0.79
N LEU A 124 -10.83 -1.26 0.01
CA LEU A 124 -10.86 -1.23 -1.44
C LEU A 124 -10.98 0.21 -1.94
N ALA A 125 -10.22 0.56 -2.96
CA ALA A 125 -10.31 1.85 -3.64
C ALA A 125 -10.04 1.71 -5.14
N ILE A 126 -10.63 2.63 -5.91
CA ILE A 126 -10.34 2.84 -7.32
C ILE A 126 -9.52 4.12 -7.44
N LEU A 127 -8.45 4.08 -8.21
CA LEU A 127 -7.65 5.23 -8.61
C LEU A 127 -7.93 5.53 -10.08
N GLU A 128 -8.42 6.73 -10.39
CA GLU A 128 -8.50 7.23 -11.76
C GLU A 128 -7.38 8.26 -11.98
N PHE A 129 -6.41 7.91 -12.79
CA PHE A 129 -5.35 8.81 -13.23
C PHE A 129 -5.84 9.64 -14.41
N LYS A 130 -5.70 10.97 -14.35
CA LYS A 130 -6.21 11.89 -15.36
C LYS A 130 -5.15 12.87 -15.85
N GLY A 131 -5.30 13.28 -17.12
CA GLY A 131 -4.43 14.27 -17.75
C GLY A 131 -3.04 13.73 -18.07
N PHE A 132 -2.93 12.43 -18.36
CA PHE A 132 -1.72 11.82 -18.91
C PHE A 132 -1.71 11.90 -20.43
N ASP A 133 -0.50 11.95 -21.00
CA ASP A 133 -0.32 11.99 -22.45
C ASP A 133 -0.14 10.57 -23.02
N ARG A 134 0.54 9.69 -22.27
CA ARG A 134 0.87 8.33 -22.70
C ARG A 134 0.88 7.38 -21.52
N ILE A 135 0.37 6.16 -21.75
CA ILE A 135 0.45 5.04 -20.79
C ILE A 135 1.70 4.19 -21.05
N HIS A 136 2.27 3.62 -20.00
CA HIS A 136 3.45 2.74 -20.04
C HIS A 136 3.16 1.30 -19.61
N TYR A 137 1.90 0.95 -19.36
CA TYR A 137 1.49 -0.44 -19.16
C TYR A 137 0.88 -0.99 -20.46
N ASN A 138 1.11 -2.28 -20.73
CA ASN A 138 0.78 -2.90 -22.02
C ASN A 138 -0.41 -3.85 -21.96
N SER A 139 -0.96 -4.06 -20.77
CA SER A 139 -2.10 -4.95 -20.51
C SER A 139 -2.90 -4.44 -19.33
N TYR A 140 -4.01 -5.09 -19.01
CA TYR A 140 -4.84 -4.80 -17.84
C TYR A 140 -5.56 -6.06 -17.37
N ALA A 141 -6.07 -6.01 -16.13
CA ALA A 141 -6.65 -7.15 -15.45
C ALA A 141 -7.87 -7.72 -16.18
N SER A 142 -7.94 -9.05 -16.26
CA SER A 142 -9.15 -9.80 -16.59
C SER A 142 -9.66 -10.52 -15.35
N PHE A 143 -10.92 -10.29 -14.98
CA PHE A 143 -11.51 -10.85 -13.78
C PHE A 143 -12.18 -12.19 -14.08
N VAL A 144 -12.12 -13.13 -13.14
CA VAL A 144 -12.86 -14.39 -13.26
C VAL A 144 -14.37 -14.10 -13.38
N LYS A 145 -14.99 -14.66 -14.40
CA LYS A 145 -16.42 -14.47 -14.69
C LYS A 145 -17.29 -15.44 -13.91
N ASP A 146 -16.89 -16.70 -13.85
CA ASP A 146 -17.68 -17.76 -13.22
C ASP A 146 -17.28 -17.92 -11.74
N ASN A 147 -18.17 -17.47 -10.84
CA ASN A 147 -17.99 -17.59 -9.40
C ASN A 147 -17.91 -19.04 -8.89
N ASN A 148 -18.46 -20.01 -9.63
CA ASN A 148 -18.33 -21.44 -9.27
C ASN A 148 -16.89 -21.95 -9.36
N LYS A 149 -15.99 -21.20 -10.02
CA LYS A 149 -14.55 -21.49 -10.05
C LYS A 149 -13.82 -21.05 -8.79
N ILE A 150 -14.45 -20.22 -7.94
CA ILE A 150 -13.87 -19.73 -6.70
C ILE A 150 -14.22 -20.72 -5.57
N LYS A 151 -13.31 -21.66 -5.30
CA LYS A 151 -13.55 -22.74 -4.34
C LYS A 151 -12.41 -22.85 -3.34
N GLN A 152 -12.73 -23.29 -2.12
CA GLN A 152 -11.73 -23.68 -1.14
C GLN A 152 -10.78 -24.73 -1.74
N GLY A 153 -9.48 -24.61 -1.43
CA GLY A 153 -8.44 -25.44 -2.01
C GLY A 153 -7.92 -24.98 -3.39
N LYS A 154 -8.56 -23.99 -4.03
CA LYS A 154 -8.04 -23.42 -5.30
C LYS A 154 -6.68 -22.82 -5.07
N TYR A 155 -5.72 -23.17 -5.94
CA TYR A 155 -4.35 -22.68 -5.91
C TYR A 155 -4.23 -21.38 -6.70
N LEU A 156 -3.75 -20.32 -6.04
CA LEU A 156 -3.66 -18.96 -6.57
C LEU A 156 -2.31 -18.35 -6.20
N CYS A 157 -1.94 -17.28 -6.92
CA CYS A 157 -0.75 -16.48 -6.67
C CYS A 157 -1.13 -15.01 -6.46
N ARG A 158 -0.33 -14.30 -5.66
CA ARG A 158 -0.40 -12.84 -5.47
C ARG A 158 0.90 -12.22 -5.93
N LEU A 159 0.81 -11.05 -6.52
CA LEU A 159 1.97 -10.27 -6.92
C LEU A 159 1.95 -8.90 -6.25
N GLY A 160 3.11 -8.41 -5.82
CA GLY A 160 3.24 -7.06 -5.27
C GLY A 160 4.70 -6.68 -5.04
N PHE A 161 4.91 -5.57 -4.34
CA PHE A 161 6.21 -4.95 -4.14
C PHE A 161 6.51 -4.74 -2.64
N PRO A 162 6.83 -5.82 -1.88
CA PRO A 162 6.98 -5.71 -0.43
C PRO A 162 8.30 -5.07 0.03
N PHE A 163 9.28 -4.92 -0.87
CA PHE A 163 10.61 -4.44 -0.49
C PHE A 163 10.88 -3.06 -1.11
N PRO A 164 10.91 -1.98 -0.30
CA PRO A 164 11.21 -0.63 -0.77
C PRO A 164 12.74 -0.47 -0.99
N GLU A 165 13.29 -1.15 -1.99
CA GLU A 165 14.71 -1.14 -2.30
C GLU A 165 15.15 0.10 -3.09
N PHE A 166 14.22 0.99 -3.41
CA PHE A 166 14.54 2.27 -4.04
C PHE A 166 15.22 3.22 -3.04
N ASN A 167 16.15 4.04 -3.55
CA ASN A 167 16.87 5.04 -2.76
C ASN A 167 17.14 6.33 -3.55
N ASN A 168 16.39 6.56 -4.63
CA ASN A 168 16.48 7.72 -5.49
C ASN A 168 15.74 8.95 -4.90
N PHE A 169 16.00 9.26 -3.64
CA PHE A 169 15.45 10.42 -2.95
C PHE A 169 16.50 11.08 -2.04
N ALA A 170 16.30 12.34 -1.73
CA ALA A 170 17.17 13.10 -0.84
C ALA A 170 16.38 14.14 -0.04
N HIS A 171 16.99 14.60 1.06
CA HIS A 171 16.54 15.80 1.77
C HIS A 171 17.30 17.00 1.23
N ASN A 172 16.57 17.99 0.73
CA ASN A 172 17.10 19.29 0.35
C ASN A 172 17.06 20.21 1.56
N SER A 173 18.22 20.51 2.14
CA SER A 173 18.34 21.35 3.34
C SER A 173 18.04 22.85 3.08
N VAL A 174 18.12 23.31 1.82
CA VAL A 174 17.83 24.70 1.46
C VAL A 174 16.33 24.96 1.48
N THR A 175 15.55 24.05 0.86
CA THR A 175 14.08 24.12 0.81
C THR A 175 13.41 23.48 2.01
N ASP A 176 14.19 22.74 2.82
CA ASP A 176 13.70 21.86 3.90
C ASP A 176 12.59 20.93 3.39
N ASP A 177 12.87 20.24 2.28
CA ASP A 177 11.93 19.33 1.60
C ASP A 177 12.61 18.01 1.25
N ILE A 178 11.82 16.93 1.17
CA ILE A 178 12.26 15.65 0.58
C ILE A 178 11.96 15.67 -0.91
N GLU A 179 12.88 15.18 -1.73
CA GLU A 179 12.78 15.25 -3.18
C GLU A 179 13.14 13.91 -3.82
N TRP A 180 12.46 13.57 -4.93
CA TRP A 180 12.90 12.50 -5.81
C TRP A 180 14.11 12.96 -6.60
N THR A 181 15.08 12.08 -6.78
CA THR A 181 16.32 12.37 -7.52
C THR A 181 16.51 11.40 -8.68
N ASN A 182 17.41 11.76 -9.61
CA ASN A 182 17.82 10.88 -10.69
C ASN A 182 19.00 9.97 -10.27
N ALA A 183 19.53 10.11 -9.06
CA ALA A 183 20.60 9.30 -8.52
C ALA A 183 20.05 8.16 -7.67
N GLY A 184 20.72 7.03 -7.68
CA GLY A 184 20.34 5.86 -6.90
C GLY A 184 19.43 4.88 -7.67
N ASN A 185 18.95 3.86 -6.94
CA ASN A 185 18.02 2.87 -7.47
C ASN A 185 16.59 3.41 -7.43
N ALA A 186 15.90 3.41 -8.57
CA ALA A 186 14.51 3.86 -8.69
C ALA A 186 13.49 2.70 -8.64
N ASN A 187 13.93 1.45 -8.50
CA ASN A 187 13.06 0.27 -8.64
C ASN A 187 12.90 -0.48 -7.32
N SER A 188 11.78 -1.16 -7.20
CA SER A 188 11.53 -2.21 -6.19
C SER A 188 11.24 -3.54 -6.90
N PRO A 189 11.75 -4.66 -6.39
CA PRO A 189 11.50 -5.96 -6.99
C PRO A 189 10.05 -6.39 -6.81
N THR A 190 9.53 -7.10 -7.81
CA THR A 190 8.27 -7.86 -7.67
C THR A 190 8.50 -9.06 -6.76
N PHE A 191 7.48 -9.43 -6.01
CA PHE A 191 7.52 -10.59 -5.13
C PHE A 191 6.23 -11.39 -5.21
N PRO A 192 6.22 -12.52 -5.95
CA PRO A 192 5.07 -13.41 -6.01
C PRO A 192 4.99 -14.30 -4.76
N ILE A 193 3.78 -14.51 -4.25
CA ILE A 193 3.49 -15.47 -3.18
C ILE A 193 2.27 -16.28 -3.57
N ASP A 194 2.41 -17.58 -3.63
CA ASP A 194 1.35 -18.51 -3.94
C ASP A 194 0.72 -19.13 -2.67
N GLY A 195 -0.36 -19.84 -2.87
CA GLY A 195 -1.06 -20.56 -1.81
C GLY A 195 -2.44 -21.01 -2.25
N ILE A 196 -3.17 -21.64 -1.34
CA ILE A 196 -4.55 -22.08 -1.59
C ILE A 196 -5.56 -21.21 -0.84
N ILE A 197 -6.78 -21.15 -1.34
CA ILE A 197 -7.92 -20.59 -0.60
C ILE A 197 -8.19 -21.50 0.60
N THR A 198 -8.06 -21.00 1.82
CA THR A 198 -8.35 -21.74 3.05
C THR A 198 -9.80 -21.63 3.45
N ARG A 199 -10.37 -20.43 3.36
CA ARG A 199 -11.78 -20.15 3.64
C ARG A 199 -12.23 -18.85 3.01
N PHE A 200 -13.54 -18.62 3.03
CA PHE A 200 -14.15 -17.35 2.68
C PHE A 200 -14.44 -16.53 3.92
N VAL A 201 -14.23 -15.23 3.82
CA VAL A 201 -14.61 -14.26 4.85
C VAL A 201 -15.96 -13.70 4.46
N ALA A 202 -16.93 -13.82 5.35
CA ALA A 202 -18.29 -13.33 5.12
C ALA A 202 -18.68 -12.29 6.16
N ASP A 203 -19.49 -11.36 5.73
CA ASP A 203 -20.19 -10.37 6.55
C ASP A 203 -21.69 -10.69 6.53
N ILE A 204 -22.39 -10.47 7.65
CA ILE A 204 -23.83 -10.78 7.78
C ILE A 204 -24.65 -10.00 6.75
N THR A 205 -24.24 -8.77 6.45
CA THR A 205 -24.97 -7.85 5.56
C THR A 205 -24.56 -7.99 4.10
N ASN A 206 -23.27 -8.26 3.86
CA ASN A 206 -22.66 -8.17 2.53
C ASN A 206 -22.31 -9.53 1.89
N GLY A 207 -22.63 -10.63 2.57
CA GLY A 207 -22.29 -11.97 2.11
C GLY A 207 -20.77 -12.21 2.10
N ILE A 208 -20.25 -12.95 1.12
CA ILE A 208 -18.82 -13.18 0.97
C ILE A 208 -18.12 -11.90 0.52
N THR A 209 -17.25 -11.36 1.36
CA THR A 209 -16.49 -10.14 1.12
C THR A 209 -15.00 -10.37 0.88
N GLY A 210 -14.48 -11.50 1.35
CA GLY A 210 -13.05 -11.78 1.29
C GLY A 210 -12.70 -13.24 1.07
N ILE A 211 -11.43 -13.43 0.72
CA ILE A 211 -10.77 -14.73 0.54
C ILE A 211 -9.59 -14.77 1.51
N GLU A 212 -9.49 -15.83 2.29
CA GLU A 212 -8.32 -16.12 3.12
C GLU A 212 -7.40 -17.10 2.40
N MET A 213 -6.10 -16.78 2.39
CA MET A 213 -5.05 -17.55 1.74
C MET A 213 -4.17 -18.26 2.77
N SER A 214 -3.70 -19.47 2.48
CA SER A 214 -2.82 -20.29 3.34
C SER A 214 -1.46 -19.64 3.62
N THR A 215 -1.07 -18.61 2.86
CA THR A 215 0.19 -17.91 3.01
C THR A 215 -0.06 -16.44 3.38
N PRO A 216 0.81 -15.79 4.19
CA PRO A 216 0.64 -14.40 4.59
C PRO A 216 0.84 -13.45 3.42
N GLY A 217 0.22 -12.26 3.49
CA GLY A 217 0.61 -11.11 2.70
C GLY A 217 1.76 -10.35 3.38
N LEU A 218 2.55 -9.61 2.62
CA LEU A 218 3.63 -8.78 3.13
C LEU A 218 3.26 -7.29 3.02
N ARG A 219 3.89 -6.46 3.84
CA ARG A 219 3.82 -5.00 3.68
C ARG A 219 4.27 -4.63 2.26
N GLY A 220 3.54 -3.72 1.60
CA GLY A 220 3.80 -3.35 0.22
C GLY A 220 3.08 -4.21 -0.82
N GLN A 221 2.59 -5.41 -0.47
CA GLN A 221 1.70 -6.20 -1.33
C GLN A 221 0.24 -5.74 -1.26
N SER A 222 -0.13 -4.85 -0.34
CA SER A 222 -1.46 -4.25 -0.28
C SER A 222 -1.82 -3.60 -1.61
N GLY A 223 -2.97 -3.98 -2.17
CA GLY A 223 -3.42 -3.60 -3.50
C GLY A 223 -2.98 -4.53 -4.63
N GLY A 224 -2.17 -5.55 -4.33
CA GLY A 224 -1.70 -6.53 -5.31
C GLY A 224 -2.78 -7.52 -5.75
N PRO A 225 -2.81 -7.93 -7.04
CA PRO A 225 -3.79 -8.86 -7.57
C PRO A 225 -3.57 -10.28 -7.02
N LEU A 226 -4.69 -10.99 -6.78
CA LEU A 226 -4.75 -12.43 -6.53
C LEU A 226 -5.26 -13.11 -7.80
N PHE A 227 -4.50 -14.03 -8.38
CA PHE A 227 -4.76 -14.60 -9.71
C PHE A 227 -4.48 -16.10 -9.80
N ASP A 228 -5.09 -16.75 -10.80
CA ASP A 228 -4.83 -18.17 -11.12
C ASP A 228 -3.73 -18.32 -12.21
N SER A 229 -3.43 -19.57 -12.55
CA SER A 229 -2.42 -19.90 -13.59
C SER A 229 -2.77 -19.45 -15.02
N GLU A 230 -4.00 -19.00 -15.25
CA GLU A 230 -4.46 -18.45 -16.51
C GLU A 230 -4.46 -16.91 -16.51
N GLY A 231 -4.09 -16.28 -15.39
CA GLY A 231 -4.01 -14.83 -15.25
C GLY A 231 -5.32 -14.14 -14.91
N ARG A 232 -6.38 -14.91 -14.61
CA ARG A 232 -7.66 -14.34 -14.18
C ARG A 232 -7.58 -13.88 -12.74
N ILE A 233 -8.12 -12.70 -12.44
CA ILE A 233 -8.09 -12.08 -11.12
C ILE A 233 -9.25 -12.61 -10.26
N TYR A 234 -8.91 -13.10 -9.07
CA TYR A 234 -9.83 -13.66 -8.06
C TYR A 234 -10.04 -12.72 -6.88
N GLY A 235 -9.19 -11.69 -6.74
CA GLY A 235 -9.26 -10.75 -5.64
C GLY A 235 -8.06 -9.82 -5.58
N MET A 236 -7.93 -9.11 -4.45
CA MET A 236 -6.85 -8.16 -4.18
C MET A 236 -6.37 -8.32 -2.74
N GLN A 237 -5.06 -8.47 -2.54
CA GLN A 237 -4.43 -8.55 -1.21
C GLN A 237 -4.60 -7.24 -0.44
N PHE A 238 -5.07 -7.31 0.82
CA PHE A 238 -5.18 -6.10 1.64
C PHE A 238 -4.58 -6.25 3.06
N ALA A 239 -4.59 -7.44 3.65
CA ALA A 239 -4.12 -7.63 5.03
C ALA A 239 -3.54 -9.01 5.27
N THR A 240 -2.90 -9.17 6.44
CA THR A 240 -2.51 -10.47 7.00
C THR A 240 -3.15 -10.63 8.36
N ASN A 241 -3.76 -11.77 8.61
CA ASN A 241 -4.30 -12.12 9.90
C ASN A 241 -3.35 -13.07 10.64
N HIS A 242 -3.14 -12.81 11.91
CA HIS A 242 -2.30 -13.61 12.80
C HIS A 242 -3.20 -14.42 13.72
N LEU A 243 -3.35 -15.71 13.41
CA LEU A 243 -4.18 -16.63 14.18
C LEU A 243 -3.34 -17.27 15.29
N HIS A 244 -3.71 -16.99 16.53
CA HIS A 244 -3.05 -17.53 17.71
C HIS A 244 -3.28 -19.05 17.81
N LEU A 245 -2.22 -19.82 18.04
CA LEU A 245 -2.29 -21.30 18.05
C LEU A 245 -2.63 -21.88 19.44
N GLY A 246 -2.78 -21.05 20.47
CA GLY A 246 -3.26 -21.47 21.78
C GLY A 246 -2.21 -22.12 22.69
N PHE A 247 -0.96 -22.26 22.26
CA PHE A 247 0.14 -22.73 23.10
C PHE A 247 1.27 -21.70 23.12
N ASP A 248 1.44 -21.08 24.29
CA ASP A 248 2.35 -19.96 24.48
C ASP A 248 3.50 -20.32 25.39
N ILE A 249 4.65 -19.72 25.18
CA ILE A 249 5.69 -19.58 26.18
C ILE A 249 5.51 -18.19 26.80
N LYS A 250 5.12 -18.15 28.09
CA LYS A 250 4.96 -16.88 28.84
C LYS A 250 6.07 -16.73 29.84
N GLU A 251 6.72 -15.57 29.87
CA GLU A 251 7.70 -15.15 30.87
C GLU A 251 8.79 -16.20 31.16
N ARG A 252 9.18 -17.00 30.18
CA ARG A 252 10.26 -17.98 30.34
C ARG A 252 11.57 -17.26 30.57
N GLU A 253 12.27 -17.63 31.66
CA GLU A 253 13.62 -17.14 31.87
C GLU A 253 14.59 -17.74 30.85
N ILE A 254 15.34 -16.87 30.19
CA ILE A 254 16.47 -17.25 29.33
C ILE A 254 17.73 -16.49 29.76
N ILE A 255 18.88 -17.08 29.44
CA ILE A 255 20.18 -16.43 29.61
C ILE A 255 20.65 -16.08 28.19
N HIS A 256 20.83 -14.81 27.92
CA HIS A 256 21.40 -14.30 26.68
C HIS A 256 22.55 -13.36 27.04
N ASP A 257 23.75 -13.63 26.50
CA ASP A 257 25.01 -12.90 26.81
C ASP A 257 25.27 -12.76 28.31
N GLY A 258 25.03 -13.84 29.08
CA GLY A 258 25.23 -13.88 30.52
C GLY A 258 24.19 -13.10 31.35
N LYS A 259 23.21 -12.49 30.72
CA LYS A 259 22.11 -11.77 31.39
C LYS A 259 20.84 -12.59 31.39
N LYS A 260 20.18 -12.66 32.55
CA LYS A 260 18.84 -13.25 32.66
C LYS A 260 17.81 -12.28 32.11
N SER A 261 16.95 -12.76 31.21
CA SER A 261 15.79 -12.00 30.71
C SER A 261 14.58 -12.93 30.64
N LYS A 262 13.38 -12.34 30.74
CA LYS A 262 12.14 -13.04 30.52
C LYS A 262 11.68 -12.84 29.10
N VAL A 263 11.32 -13.90 28.42
CA VAL A 263 10.79 -13.87 27.05
C VAL A 263 9.42 -14.53 26.99
N SER A 264 8.56 -13.95 26.19
CA SER A 264 7.29 -14.54 25.80
C SER A 264 7.30 -14.76 24.28
N ASN A 265 6.83 -15.92 23.86
CA ASN A 265 6.69 -16.26 22.46
C ASN A 265 5.27 -16.77 22.22
N TYR A 266 4.55 -16.10 21.31
CA TYR A 266 3.20 -16.44 20.93
C TYR A 266 3.24 -17.05 19.52
N PRO A 267 3.04 -18.38 19.38
CA PRO A 267 2.98 -18.97 18.04
C PRO A 267 1.71 -18.57 17.30
N PHE A 268 1.89 -18.14 16.06
CA PHE A 268 0.83 -17.68 15.17
C PHE A 268 0.85 -18.47 13.86
N LEU A 269 -0.33 -18.76 13.34
CA LEU A 269 -0.53 -19.06 11.94
C LEU A 269 -0.82 -17.72 11.20
N HIS A 270 -0.04 -17.43 10.20
CA HIS A 270 -0.20 -16.21 9.40
C HIS A 270 -0.93 -16.54 8.10
N VAL A 271 -2.05 -15.87 7.85
CA VAL A 271 -2.88 -16.07 6.66
C VAL A 271 -3.11 -14.74 5.95
N GLY A 272 -3.05 -14.76 4.62
CA GLY A 272 -3.31 -13.58 3.81
C GLY A 272 -4.81 -13.34 3.65
N LEU A 273 -5.23 -12.07 3.65
CA LEU A 273 -6.62 -11.66 3.41
C LEU A 273 -6.71 -10.87 2.11
N CYS A 274 -7.60 -11.30 1.22
CA CYS A 274 -7.87 -10.65 -0.05
C CYS A 274 -9.34 -10.22 -0.14
N VAL A 275 -9.61 -9.05 -0.72
CA VAL A 275 -10.96 -8.65 -1.12
C VAL A 275 -11.44 -9.59 -2.22
N HIS A 276 -12.66 -10.09 -2.11
CA HIS A 276 -13.26 -11.01 -3.08
C HIS A 276 -13.53 -10.29 -4.41
N VAL A 277 -13.30 -10.97 -5.54
CA VAL A 277 -13.43 -10.39 -6.88
C VAL A 277 -14.81 -9.80 -7.16
N GLU A 278 -15.90 -10.42 -6.67
CA GLU A 278 -17.25 -9.86 -6.89
C GLU A 278 -17.40 -8.48 -6.27
N LYS A 279 -16.82 -8.23 -5.09
CA LYS A 279 -16.85 -6.92 -4.46
C LYS A 279 -16.07 -5.87 -5.26
N ILE A 280 -14.97 -6.28 -5.89
CA ILE A 280 -14.22 -5.42 -6.80
C ILE A 280 -15.08 -5.10 -8.04
N LYS A 281 -15.69 -6.10 -8.67
CA LYS A 281 -16.54 -5.93 -9.84
C LYS A 281 -17.79 -5.11 -9.55
N GLU A 282 -18.45 -5.33 -8.41
CA GLU A 282 -19.59 -4.52 -7.95
C GLU A 282 -19.18 -3.05 -7.86
N PHE A 283 -18.06 -2.76 -7.19
CA PHE A 283 -17.58 -1.39 -7.00
C PHE A 283 -17.17 -0.72 -8.31
N LEU A 284 -16.55 -1.45 -9.25
CA LEU A 284 -16.26 -0.94 -10.60
C LEU A 284 -17.55 -0.59 -11.37
N ARG A 285 -18.60 -1.44 -11.29
CA ARG A 285 -19.90 -1.20 -11.95
C ARG A 285 -20.63 0.03 -11.35
N GLU A 286 -20.61 0.19 -10.02
CA GLU A 286 -21.16 1.37 -9.33
C GLU A 286 -20.57 2.68 -9.87
N HIS A 287 -19.27 2.67 -10.18
CA HIS A 287 -18.56 3.81 -10.75
C HIS A 287 -18.57 3.85 -12.29
N LYS A 288 -19.33 2.95 -12.95
CA LYS A 288 -19.44 2.85 -14.42
C LYS A 288 -18.10 2.66 -15.13
N ILE A 289 -17.19 1.94 -14.51
CA ILE A 289 -15.87 1.64 -15.03
C ILE A 289 -15.93 0.34 -15.84
N ASN A 290 -15.46 0.39 -17.08
CA ASN A 290 -15.35 -0.78 -17.93
C ASN A 290 -14.16 -1.64 -17.50
N PHE A 291 -14.38 -2.94 -17.45
CA PHE A 291 -13.36 -3.95 -17.15
C PHE A 291 -13.63 -5.24 -17.92
N ARG A 292 -12.63 -6.14 -17.99
CA ARG A 292 -12.70 -7.41 -18.68
C ARG A 292 -13.02 -8.56 -17.73
N GLU A 293 -13.84 -9.52 -18.20
CA GLU A 293 -14.15 -10.78 -17.49
C GLU A 293 -13.91 -11.97 -18.42
N GLU A 294 -13.36 -13.07 -17.88
CA GLU A 294 -13.11 -14.32 -18.58
C GLU A 294 -13.53 -15.56 -17.78
#